data_62af3f77c1adad955a6c944f141ebce3
#
_entry.id   62af3f77c1adad955a6c944f141ebce3
#
_cell.length_a   1.000
_cell.length_b   1.000
_cell.length_c   1.000
_cell.angle_alpha   90.00
_cell.angle_beta   90.00
_cell.angle_gamma   90.00
#
_symmetry.space_group_name_H-M   'P 1'
#
loop_
_entity.id
_entity.type
_entity.pdbx_description
1 polymer ?
#
loop_
_entity_poly.entity_id
_entity_poly.type
_entity_poly.pdbx_seq_one_letter_code
_entity_poly.pdbx_strand_id
1 'polypeptide(L)'
;VDVVRNDETSIEVLTANVYGAFVIGPGPSKPKNAGISLELIKHFYKTTPILGICLGHQCIGEAFGAEIVKCNIIKHGKTSMVSHNKNGLFEHIKDPYHVMRYHSLVIDRNTLSDDFEVTGWIKNSEENTIMAIQHNNFPLYGLQFHPESIFTDKGSKLVINFIHNIK
;
A
#
# COMPACT_ATOMS: atom_id res chain seq x y z
N VAL A 1 -18.65 -6.87 -2.97
CA VAL A 1 -17.51 -6.48 -2.10
C VAL A 1 -17.91 -6.74 -0.67
N ASP A 2 -17.12 -7.55 0.03
CA ASP A 2 -17.28 -7.80 1.46
C ASP A 2 -16.36 -6.86 2.23
N VAL A 3 -16.87 -6.20 3.24
CA VAL A 3 -16.10 -5.33 4.12
C VAL A 3 -16.06 -5.97 5.50
N VAL A 4 -14.86 -6.28 5.96
CA VAL A 4 -14.63 -6.98 7.21
C VAL A 4 -13.59 -6.23 8.04
N ARG A 5 -13.80 -6.12 9.35
CA ARG A 5 -12.80 -5.54 10.24
C ARG A 5 -11.66 -6.56 10.47
N ASN A 6 -10.44 -6.03 10.57
CA ASN A 6 -9.23 -6.85 10.74
C ASN A 6 -9.15 -7.60 12.09
N ASP A 7 -10.06 -7.33 13.03
CA ASP A 7 -10.20 -7.95 14.35
C ASP A 7 -11.46 -8.83 14.48
N GLU A 8 -12.26 -8.96 13.40
CA GLU A 8 -13.54 -9.70 13.40
C GLU A 8 -13.55 -10.92 12.46
N THR A 9 -12.39 -11.30 11.91
CA THR A 9 -12.26 -12.44 11.00
C THR A 9 -10.96 -13.20 11.27
N SER A 10 -10.81 -14.36 10.66
CA SER A 10 -9.60 -15.19 10.72
C SER A 10 -9.19 -15.69 9.33
N ILE A 11 -7.97 -16.21 9.20
CA ILE A 11 -7.48 -16.77 7.94
C ILE A 11 -8.33 -17.97 7.50
N GLU A 12 -8.80 -18.79 8.43
CA GLU A 12 -9.67 -19.94 8.14
C GLU A 12 -10.99 -19.48 7.50
N VAL A 13 -11.62 -18.42 8.02
CA VAL A 13 -12.84 -17.84 7.47
C VAL A 13 -12.59 -17.28 6.07
N LEU A 14 -11.48 -16.58 5.86
CA LEU A 14 -11.13 -16.03 4.55
C LEU A 14 -10.79 -17.14 3.54
N THR A 15 -10.13 -18.21 3.97
CA THR A 15 -9.77 -19.35 3.11
C THR A 15 -11.00 -20.17 2.69
N ALA A 16 -12.04 -20.20 3.53
CA ALA A 16 -13.29 -20.91 3.22
C ALA A 16 -14.11 -20.22 2.09
N ASN A 17 -13.74 -19.02 1.71
CA ASN A 17 -14.40 -18.23 0.66
C ASN A 17 -13.46 -18.02 -0.54
N VAL A 18 -14.04 -17.77 -1.71
CA VAL A 18 -13.29 -17.44 -2.93
C VAL A 18 -13.31 -15.93 -3.14
N TYR A 19 -12.17 -15.28 -2.93
CA TYR A 19 -11.99 -13.86 -3.18
C TYR A 19 -11.13 -13.63 -4.42
N GLY A 20 -11.55 -12.70 -5.28
CA GLY A 20 -10.78 -12.30 -6.46
C GLY A 20 -9.58 -11.42 -6.13
N ALA A 21 -9.64 -10.67 -5.02
CA ALA A 21 -8.57 -9.83 -4.51
C ALA A 21 -8.86 -9.40 -3.06
N PHE A 22 -7.82 -8.96 -2.37
CA PHE A 22 -7.92 -8.30 -1.06
C PHE A 22 -7.48 -6.84 -1.14
N VAL A 23 -8.17 -5.98 -0.41
CA VAL A 23 -7.70 -4.61 -0.14
C VAL A 23 -7.55 -4.46 1.37
N ILE A 24 -6.32 -4.20 1.83
CA ILE A 24 -6.01 -3.92 3.23
C ILE A 24 -6.01 -2.40 3.39
N GLY A 25 -7.03 -1.90 4.07
CA GLY A 25 -7.30 -0.47 4.22
C GLY A 25 -6.34 0.26 5.16
N PRO A 26 -6.50 1.58 5.25
CA PRO A 26 -5.82 2.39 6.25
C PRO A 26 -6.30 2.05 7.66
N GLY A 27 -5.49 2.38 8.65
CA GLY A 27 -5.82 2.19 10.06
C GLY A 27 -4.85 2.91 10.98
N PRO A 28 -5.17 2.98 12.27
CA PRO A 28 -4.29 3.57 13.28
C PRO A 28 -3.14 2.64 13.66
N SER A 29 -2.14 3.21 14.35
CA SER A 29 -1.05 2.46 14.98
C SER A 29 -0.01 1.91 13.99
N LYS A 30 0.49 0.71 14.25
CA LYS A 30 1.59 0.04 13.52
C LYS A 30 1.11 -1.30 12.97
N PRO A 31 1.80 -1.87 11.95
CA PRO A 31 1.42 -3.16 11.36
C PRO A 31 1.21 -4.30 12.37
N LYS A 32 2.06 -4.41 13.39
CA LYS A 32 1.91 -5.42 14.45
C LYS A 32 0.60 -5.35 15.24
N ASN A 33 -0.11 -4.21 15.16
CA ASN A 33 -1.41 -3.98 15.79
C ASN A 33 -2.55 -3.98 14.76
N ALA A 34 -2.29 -4.40 13.53
CA ALA A 34 -3.26 -4.40 12.42
C ALA A 34 -4.06 -5.71 12.32
N GLY A 35 -4.33 -6.38 13.46
CA GLY A 35 -5.08 -7.63 13.48
C GLY A 35 -4.48 -8.69 12.56
N ILE A 36 -5.30 -9.33 11.75
CA ILE A 36 -4.87 -10.41 10.83
C ILE A 36 -4.07 -9.93 9.61
N SER A 37 -3.86 -8.61 9.42
CA SER A 37 -3.34 -8.06 8.16
C SER A 37 -1.99 -8.64 7.75
N LEU A 38 -1.05 -8.82 8.69
CA LEU A 38 0.25 -9.44 8.41
C LEU A 38 0.12 -10.91 8.02
N GLU A 39 -0.74 -11.64 8.70
CA GLU A 39 -0.98 -13.06 8.43
C GLU A 39 -1.70 -13.25 7.09
N LEU A 40 -2.69 -12.41 6.78
CA LEU A 40 -3.38 -12.39 5.49
C LEU A 40 -2.37 -12.21 4.33
N ILE A 41 -1.47 -11.24 4.44
CA ILE A 41 -0.45 -10.99 3.41
C ILE A 41 0.39 -12.25 3.21
N LYS A 42 0.96 -12.80 4.29
CA LYS A 42 1.83 -14.00 4.23
C LYS A 42 1.11 -15.22 3.66
N HIS A 43 -0.18 -15.36 3.93
CA HIS A 43 -0.97 -16.51 3.48
C HIS A 43 -1.36 -16.40 2.00
N PHE A 44 -1.80 -15.20 1.56
CA PHE A 44 -2.47 -15.04 0.26
C PHE A 44 -1.62 -14.41 -0.84
N TYR A 45 -0.46 -13.79 -0.56
CA TYR A 45 0.26 -12.98 -1.57
C TYR A 45 0.66 -13.71 -2.85
N LYS A 46 0.81 -15.05 -2.78
CA LYS A 46 1.15 -15.88 -3.95
C LYS A 46 -0.05 -16.29 -4.79
N THR A 47 -1.23 -16.30 -4.22
CA THR A 47 -2.44 -16.89 -4.81
C THR A 47 -3.53 -15.89 -5.11
N THR A 48 -3.58 -14.80 -4.37
CA THR A 48 -4.65 -13.80 -4.46
C THR A 48 -4.06 -12.39 -4.49
N PRO A 49 -4.43 -11.57 -5.47
CA PRO A 49 -3.97 -10.18 -5.56
C PRO A 49 -4.29 -9.36 -4.31
N ILE A 50 -3.33 -8.55 -3.86
CA ILE A 50 -3.47 -7.74 -2.66
C ILE A 50 -3.07 -6.29 -2.94
N LEU A 51 -3.90 -5.33 -2.51
CA LEU A 51 -3.58 -3.91 -2.46
C LEU A 51 -3.57 -3.45 -1.00
N GLY A 52 -2.44 -2.97 -0.51
CA GLY A 52 -2.31 -2.33 0.81
C GLY A 52 -2.35 -0.80 0.70
N ILE A 53 -3.18 -0.14 1.52
CA ILE A 53 -3.33 1.32 1.55
C ILE A 53 -2.91 1.82 2.93
N CYS A 54 -1.98 2.77 2.98
CA CYS A 54 -1.45 3.41 4.18
C CYS A 54 -0.91 2.37 5.19
N LEU A 55 -1.66 2.01 6.24
CA LEU A 55 -1.28 0.93 7.15
C LEU A 55 -1.12 -0.40 6.42
N GLY A 56 -1.97 -0.72 5.45
CA GLY A 56 -1.85 -1.93 4.62
C GLY A 56 -0.55 -1.97 3.81
N HIS A 57 -0.09 -0.84 3.27
CA HIS A 57 1.22 -0.73 2.61
C HIS A 57 2.38 -1.02 3.60
N GLN A 58 2.30 -0.47 4.82
CA GLN A 58 3.28 -0.73 5.86
C GLN A 58 3.26 -2.20 6.31
N CYS A 59 2.07 -2.81 6.39
CA CYS A 59 1.93 -4.25 6.65
C CYS A 59 2.61 -5.10 5.57
N ILE A 60 2.52 -4.71 4.30
CA ILE A 60 3.25 -5.40 3.22
C ILE A 60 4.76 -5.29 3.45
N GLY A 61 5.29 -4.09 3.69
CA GLY A 61 6.71 -3.92 3.99
C GLY A 61 7.17 -4.78 5.17
N GLU A 62 6.47 -4.70 6.31
CA GLU A 62 6.83 -5.45 7.53
C GLU A 62 6.69 -6.98 7.34
N ALA A 63 5.70 -7.45 6.57
CA ALA A 63 5.54 -8.88 6.28
C ALA A 63 6.74 -9.49 5.54
N PHE A 64 7.49 -8.65 4.80
CA PHE A 64 8.72 -9.01 4.08
C PHE A 64 10.00 -8.48 4.76
N GLY A 65 9.92 -8.10 6.04
CA GLY A 65 11.06 -7.80 6.88
C GLY A 65 11.51 -6.34 6.88
N ALA A 66 10.80 -5.45 6.21
CA ALA A 66 11.12 -4.03 6.27
C ALA A 66 10.80 -3.41 7.64
N GLU A 67 11.62 -2.46 8.07
CA GLU A 67 11.36 -1.67 9.27
C GLU A 67 10.39 -0.52 8.99
N ILE A 68 9.47 -0.31 9.93
CA ILE A 68 8.52 0.81 9.88
C ILE A 68 8.98 1.87 10.86
N VAL A 69 9.43 2.99 10.31
CA VAL A 69 10.08 4.08 11.05
C VAL A 69 9.25 5.36 11.02
N LYS A 70 9.58 6.30 11.91
CA LYS A 70 8.96 7.63 11.87
C LYS A 70 9.41 8.38 10.62
N CYS A 71 8.45 9.00 9.94
CA CYS A 71 8.73 9.89 8.82
C CYS A 71 9.47 11.13 9.30
N ASN A 72 10.52 11.55 8.58
CA ASN A 72 11.24 12.79 8.90
C ASN A 72 10.33 14.02 8.81
N ILE A 73 9.39 14.01 7.87
CA ILE A 73 8.41 15.09 7.69
C ILE A 73 7.01 14.52 7.89
N ILE A 74 6.45 14.77 9.06
CA ILE A 74 5.07 14.36 9.37
C ILE A 74 4.10 15.22 8.58
N LYS A 75 3.27 14.58 7.76
CA LYS A 75 2.17 15.24 7.03
C LYS A 75 0.85 14.58 7.41
N HIS A 76 -0.02 15.37 7.99
CA HIS A 76 -1.38 14.95 8.34
C HIS A 76 -2.39 15.89 7.69
N GLY A 77 -3.22 15.36 6.79
CA GLY A 77 -4.21 16.15 6.05
C GLY A 77 -3.59 17.14 5.06
N LYS A 78 -2.41 16.81 4.50
CA LYS A 78 -1.73 17.64 3.51
C LYS A 78 -1.46 16.87 2.23
N THR A 79 -1.56 17.55 1.11
CA THR A 79 -1.18 16.98 -0.17
C THR A 79 0.34 17.02 -0.39
N SER A 80 0.81 16.13 -1.22
CA SER A 80 2.21 16.08 -1.69
C SER A 80 2.25 15.67 -3.15
N MET A 81 3.30 16.14 -3.84
CA MET A 81 3.62 15.65 -5.18
C MET A 81 4.39 14.33 -5.07
N VAL A 82 3.88 13.30 -5.71
CA VAL A 82 4.51 11.99 -5.82
C VAL A 82 4.98 11.79 -7.26
N SER A 83 6.23 11.42 -7.43
CA SER A 83 6.75 10.90 -8.69
C SER A 83 6.61 9.39 -8.75
N HIS A 84 6.47 8.83 -9.96
CA HIS A 84 6.28 7.40 -10.15
C HIS A 84 6.85 6.88 -11.48
N ASN A 85 6.97 5.56 -11.60
CA ASN A 85 7.56 4.89 -12.78
C ASN A 85 6.60 4.77 -13.98
N LYS A 86 5.35 5.21 -13.85
CA LYS A 86 4.27 5.15 -14.88
C LYS A 86 3.80 3.73 -15.24
N ASN A 87 4.20 2.72 -14.49
CA ASN A 87 3.83 1.32 -14.72
C ASN A 87 2.82 0.81 -13.67
N GLY A 88 2.19 -0.31 -13.96
CA GLY A 88 1.29 -1.01 -13.05
C GLY A 88 0.13 -0.13 -12.57
N LEU A 89 0.05 0.15 -11.28
CA LEU A 89 -1.00 1.02 -10.74
C LEU A 89 -0.98 2.44 -11.33
N PHE A 90 0.19 2.91 -11.82
CA PHE A 90 0.37 4.26 -12.31
C PHE A 90 0.20 4.43 -13.82
N GLU A 91 -0.28 3.40 -14.51
CA GLU A 91 -0.58 3.51 -15.95
C GLU A 91 -1.60 4.61 -16.22
N HIS A 92 -1.27 5.48 -17.19
CA HIS A 92 -2.09 6.62 -17.58
C HIS A 92 -2.34 7.64 -16.45
N ILE A 93 -1.52 7.64 -15.40
CA ILE A 93 -1.47 8.69 -14.38
C ILE A 93 -0.40 9.70 -14.77
N LYS A 94 -0.71 10.99 -14.60
CA LYS A 94 0.26 12.08 -14.83
C LYS A 94 1.37 12.01 -13.77
N ASP A 95 2.62 12.14 -14.19
CA ASP A 95 3.77 12.21 -13.30
C ASP A 95 4.42 13.61 -13.36
N PRO A 96 4.66 14.26 -12.21
CA PRO A 96 4.17 13.90 -10.87
C PRO A 96 2.69 14.27 -10.67
N TYR A 97 2.06 13.75 -9.60
CA TYR A 97 0.68 14.07 -9.28
C TYR A 97 0.43 14.25 -7.77
N HIS A 98 -0.68 14.94 -7.43
CA HIS A 98 -1.03 15.23 -6.05
C HIS A 98 -1.70 14.04 -5.36
N VAL A 99 -1.24 13.74 -4.13
CA VAL A 99 -1.83 12.72 -3.27
C VAL A 99 -2.06 13.24 -1.86
N MET A 100 -3.10 12.74 -1.21
CA MET A 100 -3.40 13.05 0.19
C MET A 100 -2.62 12.13 1.14
N ARG A 101 -2.05 12.71 2.20
CA ARG A 101 -1.25 12.00 3.21
C ARG A 101 -1.80 12.24 4.61
N TYR A 102 -1.86 11.15 5.41
CA TYR A 102 -2.26 11.17 6.82
C TYR A 102 -1.31 10.36 7.71
N HIS A 103 -0.09 10.05 7.24
CA HIS A 103 0.82 9.14 7.93
C HIS A 103 1.98 9.85 8.62
N SER A 104 2.41 9.29 9.76
CA SER A 104 3.61 9.65 10.50
C SER A 104 4.69 8.55 10.45
N LEU A 105 4.33 7.37 9.91
CA LEU A 105 5.21 6.22 9.74
C LEU A 105 5.39 5.91 8.26
N VAL A 106 6.55 5.36 7.92
CA VAL A 106 6.94 4.97 6.57
C VAL A 106 7.79 3.71 6.60
N ILE A 107 7.89 3.01 5.48
CA ILE A 107 8.87 1.95 5.27
C ILE A 107 10.27 2.59 5.20
N ASP A 108 11.23 2.08 6.00
CA ASP A 108 12.63 2.44 5.83
C ASP A 108 13.15 1.84 4.51
N ARG A 109 13.55 2.74 3.61
CA ARG A 109 14.03 2.40 2.27
C ARG A 109 15.20 1.41 2.29
N ASN A 110 16.06 1.48 3.30
CA ASN A 110 17.27 0.65 3.40
C ASN A 110 16.97 -0.80 3.82
N THR A 111 15.75 -1.05 4.31
CA THR A 111 15.32 -2.36 4.80
C THR A 111 14.26 -3.02 3.91
N LEU A 112 13.82 -2.33 2.85
CA LEU A 112 12.88 -2.92 1.89
C LEU A 112 13.54 -4.10 1.17
N SER A 113 12.84 -5.26 1.14
CA SER A 113 13.31 -6.45 0.42
C SER A 113 13.49 -6.17 -1.07
N ASP A 114 14.51 -6.78 -1.67
CA ASP A 114 14.76 -6.78 -3.13
C ASP A 114 13.63 -7.46 -3.94
N ASP A 115 12.69 -8.13 -3.27
CA ASP A 115 11.47 -8.64 -3.90
C ASP A 115 10.51 -7.53 -4.38
N PHE A 116 10.76 -6.28 -3.99
CA PHE A 116 9.90 -5.14 -4.32
C PHE A 116 10.59 -4.08 -5.15
N GLU A 117 9.87 -3.60 -6.16
CA GLU A 117 10.17 -2.34 -6.84
C GLU A 117 9.48 -1.18 -6.11
N VAL A 118 10.21 -0.07 -5.92
CA VAL A 118 9.62 1.21 -5.51
C VAL A 118 9.03 1.88 -6.74
N THR A 119 7.71 1.86 -6.86
CA THR A 119 6.98 2.37 -8.04
C THR A 119 6.53 3.82 -7.88
N GLY A 120 6.50 4.36 -6.63
CA GLY A 120 6.19 5.76 -6.36
C GLY A 120 7.02 6.29 -5.18
N TRP A 121 7.42 7.58 -5.27
CA TRP A 121 8.32 8.18 -4.28
C TRP A 121 8.16 9.70 -4.17
N ILE A 122 8.62 10.23 -3.02
CA ILE A 122 8.96 11.64 -2.86
C ILE A 122 10.46 11.70 -2.63
N LYS A 123 11.17 12.47 -3.44
CA LYS A 123 12.61 12.68 -3.28
C LYS A 123 12.95 14.14 -3.55
N ASN A 124 13.38 14.83 -2.51
CA ASN A 124 13.88 16.21 -2.54
C ASN A 124 14.95 16.39 -1.45
N SER A 125 15.38 17.61 -1.18
CA SER A 125 16.40 17.91 -0.15
C SER A 125 15.99 17.53 1.29
N GLU A 126 14.69 17.45 1.55
CA GLU A 126 14.14 17.25 2.89
C GLU A 126 13.56 15.84 3.08
N GLU A 127 13.14 15.18 2.01
CA GLU A 127 12.39 13.94 2.06
C GLU A 127 12.81 12.93 0.98
N ASN A 128 13.03 11.69 1.40
CA ASN A 128 13.24 10.54 0.51
C ASN A 128 12.35 9.38 0.97
N THR A 129 11.06 9.49 0.67
CA THR A 129 10.02 8.59 1.17
C THR A 129 9.49 7.67 0.07
N ILE A 130 9.38 6.37 0.39
CA ILE A 130 8.65 5.41 -0.42
C ILE A 130 7.16 5.72 -0.32
N MET A 131 6.52 5.90 -1.47
CA MET A 131 5.09 6.20 -1.56
C MET A 131 4.28 5.09 -2.23
N ALA A 132 4.93 4.21 -2.97
CA ALA A 132 4.33 3.01 -3.52
C ALA A 132 5.37 1.92 -3.76
N ILE A 133 4.94 0.68 -3.59
CA ILE A 133 5.74 -0.52 -3.86
C ILE A 133 4.90 -1.53 -4.65
N GLN A 134 5.60 -2.37 -5.43
CA GLN A 134 5.03 -3.51 -6.13
C GLN A 134 5.98 -4.69 -6.01
N HIS A 135 5.45 -5.86 -5.71
CA HIS A 135 6.24 -7.10 -5.70
C HIS A 135 6.62 -7.50 -7.13
N ASN A 136 7.85 -7.94 -7.33
CA ASN A 136 8.40 -8.22 -8.67
C ASN A 136 7.70 -9.41 -9.38
N ASN A 137 7.20 -10.37 -8.63
CA ASN A 137 6.68 -11.64 -9.18
C ASN A 137 5.19 -11.90 -8.88
N PHE A 138 4.59 -11.19 -7.93
CA PHE A 138 3.22 -11.45 -7.51
C PHE A 138 2.38 -10.17 -7.56
N PRO A 139 1.06 -10.26 -7.73
CA PRO A 139 0.17 -9.10 -7.77
C PRO A 139 -0.07 -8.54 -6.34
N LEU A 140 1.00 -8.04 -5.73
CA LEU A 140 1.02 -7.46 -4.40
C LEU A 140 1.51 -6.01 -4.50
N TYR A 141 0.65 -5.07 -4.15
CA TYR A 141 0.84 -3.63 -4.34
C TYR A 141 0.64 -2.88 -3.03
N GLY A 142 1.42 -1.84 -2.80
CA GLY A 142 1.26 -0.98 -1.64
C GLY A 142 1.28 0.50 -2.00
N LEU A 143 0.34 1.27 -1.47
CA LEU A 143 0.25 2.74 -1.58
C LEU A 143 0.31 3.35 -0.19
N GLN A 144 1.31 4.21 0.09
CA GLN A 144 1.43 4.89 1.39
C GLN A 144 0.43 6.03 1.55
N PHE A 145 -0.07 6.59 0.47
CA PHE A 145 -1.07 7.65 0.44
C PHE A 145 -2.48 7.09 0.29
N HIS A 146 -3.48 7.98 0.30
CA HIS A 146 -4.89 7.65 0.30
C HIS A 146 -5.55 7.86 -1.08
N PRO A 147 -5.66 6.82 -1.93
CA PRO A 147 -6.30 6.95 -3.24
C PRO A 147 -7.82 7.22 -3.13
N GLU A 148 -8.45 6.86 -2.02
CA GLU A 148 -9.87 7.09 -1.75
C GLU A 148 -10.19 8.55 -1.40
N SER A 149 -9.18 9.36 -1.06
CA SER A 149 -9.37 10.77 -0.70
C SER A 149 -9.75 11.61 -1.91
N ILE A 150 -10.72 12.51 -1.73
CA ILE A 150 -11.12 13.51 -2.74
C ILE A 150 -9.98 14.47 -3.11
N PHE A 151 -8.95 14.57 -2.28
CA PHE A 151 -7.76 15.39 -2.50
C PHE A 151 -6.60 14.63 -3.16
N THR A 152 -6.81 13.37 -3.54
CA THR A 152 -5.88 12.60 -4.38
C THR A 152 -6.35 12.68 -5.83
N ASP A 153 -5.55 13.28 -6.70
CA ASP A 153 -5.89 13.42 -8.11
C ASP A 153 -6.12 12.03 -8.73
N LYS A 154 -7.31 11.81 -9.32
CA LYS A 154 -7.63 10.55 -10.01
C LYS A 154 -7.33 9.28 -9.19
N GLY A 155 -7.47 9.33 -7.85
CA GLY A 155 -7.18 8.20 -6.98
C GLY A 155 -7.97 6.94 -7.33
N SER A 156 -9.22 7.07 -7.78
CA SER A 156 -10.02 5.95 -8.29
C SER A 156 -9.39 5.21 -9.49
N LYS A 157 -8.59 5.91 -10.31
CA LYS A 157 -7.89 5.29 -11.44
C LYS A 157 -6.84 4.28 -10.98
N LEU A 158 -6.17 4.52 -9.85
CA LEU A 158 -5.23 3.55 -9.26
C LEU A 158 -5.93 2.25 -8.86
N VAL A 159 -7.12 2.35 -8.26
CA VAL A 159 -7.94 1.19 -7.88
C VAL A 159 -8.43 0.45 -9.14
N ILE A 160 -8.84 1.18 -10.17
CA ILE A 160 -9.22 0.59 -11.46
C ILE A 160 -8.04 -0.13 -12.11
N ASN A 161 -6.85 0.48 -12.09
CA ASN A 161 -5.64 -0.16 -12.61
C ASN A 161 -5.30 -1.42 -11.81
N PHE A 162 -5.45 -1.42 -10.48
CA PHE A 162 -5.31 -2.64 -9.68
C PHE A 162 -6.26 -3.74 -10.18
N ILE A 163 -7.55 -3.45 -10.33
CA ILE A 163 -8.55 -4.43 -10.82
C ILE A 163 -8.21 -4.93 -12.24
N HIS A 164 -7.63 -4.10 -13.10
CA HIS A 164 -7.23 -4.51 -14.46
C HIS A 164 -5.98 -5.39 -14.45
N ASN A 165 -5.04 -5.13 -13.56
CA ASN A 165 -3.77 -5.88 -13.46
C ASN A 165 -3.91 -7.26 -12.81
N ILE A 166 -5.08 -7.60 -12.25
CA ILE A 166 -5.36 -8.89 -11.61
C ILE A 166 -6.18 -9.86 -12.51
N LYS A 167 -6.41 -9.49 -13.76
CA LYS A 167 -7.15 -10.32 -14.73
C LYS A 167 -6.25 -11.31 -15.46
#